data_6abf4d9b7f2f9d1ed3b6644c0dd877ca
#
_entry.id   6abf4d9b7f2f9d1ed3b6644c0dd877ca
#
_cell.length_a   1.000
_cell.length_b   1.000
_cell.length_c   1.000
_cell.angle_alpha   90.00
_cell.angle_beta   90.00
_cell.angle_gamma   90.00
#
_symmetry.space_group_name_H-M   'P 1'
#
loop_
_entity.id
_entity.type
_entity.pdbx_description
1 polymer ?
#
loop_
_entity_poly.entity_id
_entity_poly.type
_entity_poly.pdbx_seq_one_letter_code
_entity_poly.pdbx_strand_id
1 'polypeptide(L)'
;MTLRAKLLVLLTALAVLGGVAAASLLHASDRAAEKDRAQAGGPAVAAGPVSLAPGTARRLVFRNLAWGPHRDELVTVPAAAPGGPRTASGVKCLRFHSAAGTGICLQAERGTVEDSYRAVVLDADLKETARYPLPGIPTRARVSPSGRFVAWTVFVGGDSYAGTDFSTRTAVLDTRTRRLTASLEEFAVIKDGRPYRAADTNFWGVTFSRDDRHFYATMATGGQTHLVRGDLAARTVTTLHRNVECPSLSPDETRIVYKKRVPGAPADAPWRLYALDLAGLRETPLADPRSVDDQAVWLDNSTVAYSLPGDYGADLYTVPADGSGTPARLLDAGLAPVVLGDRREG
;
A
#
# COMPACT_ATOMS: atom_id res chain seq x y z
N MET A 1 -9.08 2.73 60.75
CA MET A 1 -7.82 3.28 60.24
C MET A 1 -7.77 4.76 60.61
N THR A 2 -6.69 5.19 61.29
CA THR A 2 -6.44 6.60 61.58
C THR A 2 -6.15 7.41 60.33
N LEU A 3 -6.38 8.71 60.32
CA LEU A 3 -6.11 9.61 59.20
C LEU A 3 -4.66 9.49 58.72
N ARG A 4 -3.72 9.34 59.65
CA ARG A 4 -2.29 9.12 59.35
C ARG A 4 -2.04 7.83 58.54
N ALA A 5 -2.72 6.74 58.89
CA ALA A 5 -2.63 5.46 58.17
C ALA A 5 -3.21 5.57 56.74
N LYS A 6 -4.33 6.30 56.55
CA LYS A 6 -4.90 6.56 55.22
C LYS A 6 -3.98 7.40 54.35
N LEU A 7 -3.38 8.44 54.90
CA LEU A 7 -2.41 9.29 54.21
C LEU A 7 -1.13 8.52 53.81
N LEU A 8 -0.63 7.65 54.68
CA LEU A 8 0.54 6.82 54.39
C LEU A 8 0.27 5.84 53.25
N VAL A 9 -0.91 5.17 53.24
CA VAL A 9 -1.32 4.30 52.16
C VAL A 9 -1.46 5.07 50.81
N LEU A 10 -2.08 6.26 50.88
CA LEU A 10 -2.22 7.10 49.70
C LEU A 10 -0.86 7.53 49.11
N LEU A 11 0.07 7.99 49.96
CA LEU A 11 1.40 8.40 49.51
C LEU A 11 2.21 7.22 48.95
N THR A 12 2.11 6.04 49.59
CA THR A 12 2.74 4.82 49.07
C THR A 12 2.16 4.41 47.74
N ALA A 13 0.84 4.45 47.54
CA ALA A 13 0.18 4.13 46.28
C ALA A 13 0.61 5.12 45.20
N LEU A 14 0.65 6.43 45.51
CA LEU A 14 1.12 7.45 44.54
C LEU A 14 2.59 7.25 44.17
N ALA A 15 3.47 6.92 45.12
CA ALA A 15 4.88 6.66 44.87
C ALA A 15 5.06 5.40 43.96
N VAL A 16 4.30 4.33 44.21
CA VAL A 16 4.32 3.11 43.39
C VAL A 16 3.82 3.40 41.98
N LEU A 17 2.66 4.08 41.84
CA LEU A 17 2.12 4.45 40.55
C LEU A 17 3.06 5.36 39.76
N GLY A 18 3.66 6.36 40.43
CA GLY A 18 4.69 7.25 39.85
C GLY A 18 5.91 6.48 39.37
N GLY A 19 6.39 5.53 40.19
CA GLY A 19 7.51 4.65 39.82
C GLY A 19 7.22 3.75 38.62
N VAL A 20 6.04 3.15 38.58
CA VAL A 20 5.58 2.33 37.43
C VAL A 20 5.45 3.18 36.17
N ALA A 21 4.86 4.38 36.27
CA ALA A 21 4.73 5.28 35.14
C ALA A 21 6.10 5.73 34.61
N ALA A 22 7.02 6.12 35.50
CA ALA A 22 8.39 6.50 35.10
C ALA A 22 9.15 5.33 34.45
N ALA A 23 9.08 4.13 35.02
CA ALA A 23 9.70 2.94 34.44
C ALA A 23 9.10 2.59 33.07
N SER A 24 7.79 2.73 32.90
CA SER A 24 7.11 2.50 31.61
C SER A 24 7.52 3.52 30.55
N LEU A 25 7.66 4.80 30.93
CA LEU A 25 8.13 5.86 30.03
C LEU A 25 9.59 5.65 29.62
N LEU A 26 10.48 5.32 30.56
CA LEU A 26 11.88 5.00 30.26
C LEU A 26 11.99 3.80 29.32
N HIS A 27 11.27 2.72 29.60
CA HIS A 27 11.25 1.54 28.75
C HIS A 27 10.64 1.81 27.35
N ALA A 28 9.66 2.70 27.24
CA ALA A 28 9.13 3.14 25.95
C ALA A 28 10.13 4.00 25.17
N SER A 29 10.87 4.90 25.87
CA SER A 29 11.91 5.72 25.26
C SER A 29 13.09 4.89 24.77
N ASP A 30 13.52 3.87 25.54
CA ASP A 30 14.60 2.96 25.16
C ASP A 30 14.23 2.14 23.93
N ARG A 31 13.00 1.64 23.86
CA ARG A 31 12.48 0.95 22.65
C ARG A 31 12.38 1.88 21.44
N ALA A 32 12.00 3.13 21.63
CA ALA A 32 12.00 4.10 20.54
C ALA A 32 13.42 4.39 20.04
N ALA A 33 14.36 4.61 20.95
CA ALA A 33 15.78 4.82 20.63
C ALA A 33 16.41 3.61 19.93
N GLU A 34 15.99 2.40 20.29
CA GLU A 34 16.46 1.17 19.65
C GLU A 34 15.92 1.02 18.20
N LYS A 35 14.69 1.44 17.95
CA LYS A 35 14.12 1.49 16.59
C LYS A 35 14.81 2.53 15.70
N ASP A 36 15.31 3.61 16.27
CA ASP A 36 16.05 4.65 15.56
C ASP A 36 17.53 4.32 15.38
N ARG A 37 18.02 3.24 16.01
CA ARG A 37 19.37 2.75 15.81
C ARG A 37 19.49 2.02 14.49
N ALA A 38 20.43 2.43 13.64
CA ALA A 38 20.74 1.69 12.42
C ALA A 38 21.18 0.26 12.77
N GLN A 39 20.52 -0.72 12.19
CA GLN A 39 20.84 -2.13 12.44
C GLN A 39 22.12 -2.51 11.70
N ALA A 40 23.02 -3.20 12.37
CA ALA A 40 24.24 -3.73 11.75
C ALA A 40 23.89 -4.66 10.59
N GLY A 41 24.51 -4.45 9.42
CA GLY A 41 24.25 -5.22 8.21
C GLY A 41 23.03 -4.77 7.39
N GLY A 42 22.31 -3.72 7.82
CA GLY A 42 21.24 -3.13 7.02
C GLY A 42 21.78 -2.29 5.85
N PRO A 43 20.89 -1.91 4.89
CA PRO A 43 21.29 -1.06 3.77
C PRO A 43 21.75 0.32 4.27
N ALA A 44 22.75 0.88 3.63
CA ALA A 44 23.19 2.26 3.90
C ALA A 44 22.07 3.24 3.45
N VAL A 45 21.66 4.14 4.36
CA VAL A 45 20.64 5.16 4.08
C VAL A 45 21.19 6.52 4.50
N ALA A 46 21.12 7.50 3.61
CA ALA A 46 21.52 8.87 3.88
C ALA A 46 20.45 9.86 3.39
N ALA A 47 20.26 10.94 4.12
CA ALA A 47 19.37 12.02 3.71
C ALA A 47 19.85 12.67 2.40
N GLY A 48 18.91 13.02 1.52
CA GLY A 48 19.23 13.70 0.26
C GLY A 48 17.98 13.98 -0.57
N PRO A 49 18.14 14.64 -1.71
CA PRO A 49 17.02 14.99 -2.57
C PRO A 49 16.42 13.74 -3.23
N VAL A 50 15.09 13.62 -3.11
CA VAL A 50 14.28 12.62 -3.81
C VAL A 50 13.24 13.38 -4.62
N SER A 51 13.09 13.05 -5.89
CA SER A 51 12.12 13.68 -6.78
C SER A 51 11.23 12.63 -7.42
N LEU A 52 9.95 12.98 -7.65
CA LEU A 52 8.99 12.17 -8.40
C LEU A 52 8.91 12.58 -9.87
N ALA A 53 9.67 13.60 -10.27
CA ALA A 53 9.68 14.08 -11.65
C ALA A 53 10.00 12.95 -12.63
N PRO A 54 9.35 12.90 -13.79
CA PRO A 54 9.81 12.08 -14.91
C PRO A 54 11.27 12.39 -15.26
N GLY A 55 12.04 11.40 -15.62
CA GLY A 55 13.45 11.56 -15.97
C GLY A 55 13.93 10.38 -16.78
N THR A 56 15.10 10.51 -17.44
CA THR A 56 15.67 9.46 -18.29
C THR A 56 16.33 8.33 -17.52
N ALA A 57 16.79 8.58 -16.29
CA ALA A 57 17.39 7.57 -15.44
C ALA A 57 16.32 6.78 -14.68
N ARG A 58 16.23 5.48 -14.95
CA ARG A 58 15.31 4.60 -14.20
C ARG A 58 15.75 4.47 -12.74
N ARG A 59 14.82 4.70 -11.84
CA ARG A 59 15.02 4.57 -10.40
C ARG A 59 13.80 3.94 -9.74
N LEU A 60 14.03 3.31 -8.61
CA LEU A 60 12.98 2.86 -7.70
C LEU A 60 12.79 3.92 -6.62
N VAL A 61 11.53 4.22 -6.31
CA VAL A 61 11.14 4.96 -5.11
C VAL A 61 10.24 4.05 -4.29
N PHE A 62 10.52 3.90 -2.99
CA PHE A 62 9.78 2.99 -2.12
C PHE A 62 9.85 3.44 -0.66
N ARG A 63 8.97 2.89 0.18
CA ARG A 63 9.04 3.07 1.63
C ARG A 63 10.20 2.27 2.21
N ASN A 64 11.11 2.92 2.90
CA ASN A 64 12.22 2.28 3.61
C ASN A 64 11.74 1.65 4.91
N LEU A 65 11.98 0.37 5.10
CA LEU A 65 11.66 -0.35 6.33
C LEU A 65 12.89 -0.68 7.17
N ALA A 66 14.09 -0.41 6.66
CA ALA A 66 15.32 -0.60 7.42
C ALA A 66 15.26 0.19 8.74
N TRP A 67 15.75 -0.41 9.80
CA TRP A 67 15.80 0.25 11.10
C TRP A 67 16.78 1.42 11.07
N GLY A 68 16.46 2.46 11.82
CA GLY A 68 17.26 3.67 11.91
C GLY A 68 16.42 4.93 11.71
N PRO A 69 17.05 6.11 11.67
CA PRO A 69 16.37 7.41 11.64
C PRO A 69 15.51 7.63 10.41
N HIS A 70 15.83 6.95 9.29
CA HIS A 70 15.13 7.05 8.02
C HIS A 70 14.06 5.96 7.80
N ARG A 71 13.64 5.27 8.87
CA ARG A 71 12.55 4.30 8.78
C ARG A 71 11.25 4.98 8.39
N ASP A 72 10.50 4.32 7.51
CA ASP A 72 9.22 4.77 6.94
C ASP A 72 9.33 5.95 5.96
N GLU A 73 10.51 6.48 5.71
CA GLU A 73 10.71 7.50 4.70
C GLU A 73 10.66 6.93 3.28
N LEU A 74 10.24 7.77 2.35
CA LEU A 74 10.42 7.50 0.93
C LEU A 74 11.91 7.61 0.60
N VAL A 75 12.43 6.56 -0.01
CA VAL A 75 13.83 6.49 -0.44
C VAL A 75 13.91 6.19 -1.93
N THR A 76 15.01 6.58 -2.55
CA THR A 76 15.31 6.24 -3.94
C THR A 76 16.62 5.48 -4.06
N VAL A 77 16.65 4.57 -5.06
CA VAL A 77 17.86 3.87 -5.54
C VAL A 77 17.84 3.80 -7.06
N PRO A 78 18.99 3.73 -7.75
CA PRO A 78 19.02 3.40 -9.18
C PRO A 78 18.36 2.04 -9.44
N ALA A 79 17.51 1.93 -10.46
CA ALA A 79 16.85 0.66 -10.78
C ALA A 79 17.86 -0.44 -11.25
N ALA A 80 19.01 -0.04 -11.77
CA ALA A 80 20.10 -0.96 -12.12
C ALA A 80 20.90 -1.49 -10.90
N ALA A 81 20.76 -0.85 -9.73
CA ALA A 81 21.45 -1.25 -8.50
C ALA A 81 20.49 -1.15 -7.30
N PRO A 82 19.43 -1.97 -7.26
CA PRO A 82 18.37 -1.85 -6.25
C PRO A 82 18.84 -2.12 -4.81
N GLY A 83 19.89 -2.92 -4.63
CA GLY A 83 20.53 -3.18 -3.35
C GLY A 83 21.58 -2.14 -2.93
N GLY A 84 21.77 -1.07 -3.71
CA GLY A 84 22.73 -0.01 -3.42
C GLY A 84 22.32 0.93 -2.28
N PRO A 85 23.17 1.93 -1.98
CA PRO A 85 22.86 2.95 -0.98
C PRO A 85 21.57 3.70 -1.30
N ARG A 86 20.78 3.99 -0.27
CA ARG A 86 19.49 4.65 -0.37
C ARG A 86 19.60 6.13 -0.08
N THR A 87 18.92 6.96 -0.87
CA THR A 87 18.74 8.39 -0.57
C THR A 87 17.36 8.60 0.03
N ALA A 88 17.30 9.13 1.25
CA ALA A 88 16.08 9.32 2.04
C ALA A 88 15.56 10.76 1.94
N SER A 89 14.26 10.92 1.72
CA SER A 89 13.60 12.20 1.43
C SER A 89 13.17 13.01 2.64
N GLY A 90 13.14 12.41 3.84
CA GLY A 90 12.48 12.99 5.02
C GLY A 90 10.95 12.84 5.05
N VAL A 91 10.31 12.38 3.97
CA VAL A 91 8.84 12.21 3.88
C VAL A 91 8.46 10.78 4.28
N LYS A 92 7.73 10.64 5.37
CA LYS A 92 7.27 9.33 5.88
C LYS A 92 5.89 8.99 5.35
N CYS A 93 5.74 7.77 4.81
CA CYS A 93 4.47 7.23 4.28
C CYS A 93 4.23 5.81 4.78
N LEU A 94 3.01 5.50 5.17
CA LEU A 94 2.57 4.11 5.41
C LEU A 94 2.35 3.36 4.10
N ARG A 95 1.73 4.05 3.13
CA ARG A 95 1.53 3.58 1.75
C ARG A 95 1.86 4.72 0.79
N PHE A 96 2.37 4.36 -0.36
CA PHE A 96 2.82 5.31 -1.36
C PHE A 96 2.60 4.78 -2.77
N HIS A 97 2.30 5.66 -3.69
CA HIS A 97 2.40 5.43 -5.13
C HIS A 97 2.64 6.74 -5.85
N SER A 98 3.27 6.70 -7.02
CA SER A 98 3.52 7.89 -7.83
C SER A 98 3.49 7.57 -9.32
N ALA A 99 3.03 8.54 -10.11
CA ALA A 99 3.14 8.55 -11.58
C ALA A 99 3.15 9.99 -12.09
N ALA A 100 3.85 10.26 -13.18
CA ALA A 100 3.88 11.55 -13.88
C ALA A 100 4.12 12.78 -12.96
N GLY A 101 4.99 12.63 -11.95
CA GLY A 101 5.32 13.71 -11.02
C GLY A 101 4.28 13.96 -9.92
N THR A 102 3.19 13.19 -9.88
CA THR A 102 2.21 13.22 -8.78
C THR A 102 2.45 12.06 -7.84
N GLY A 103 2.44 12.31 -6.53
CA GLY A 103 2.52 11.29 -5.48
C GLY A 103 1.27 11.26 -4.62
N ILE A 104 0.92 10.08 -4.11
CA ILE A 104 -0.03 9.90 -3.00
C ILE A 104 0.67 9.20 -1.85
N CYS A 105 0.70 9.84 -0.69
CA CYS A 105 1.33 9.39 0.55
C CYS A 105 0.27 9.26 1.63
N LEU A 106 0.04 8.06 2.11
CA LEU A 106 -0.87 7.82 3.23
C LEU A 106 -0.06 7.84 4.52
N GLN A 107 -0.40 8.71 5.44
CA GLN A 107 0.35 8.99 6.66
C GLN A 107 -0.45 8.69 7.91
N ALA A 108 0.24 8.31 8.99
CA ALA A 108 -0.29 8.33 10.34
C ALA A 108 0.18 9.61 11.04
N GLU A 109 -0.70 10.22 11.79
CA GLU A 109 -0.41 11.26 12.77
C GLU A 109 -0.64 10.66 14.16
N ARG A 110 0.43 10.57 14.93
CA ARG A 110 0.32 10.06 16.30
C ARG A 110 -0.45 11.05 17.15
N GLY A 111 -1.59 10.59 17.68
CA GLY A 111 -2.36 11.31 18.68
C GLY A 111 -1.97 10.90 20.10
N THR A 112 -2.38 11.69 21.08
CA THR A 112 -2.22 11.33 22.51
C THR A 112 -3.16 10.22 22.96
N VAL A 113 -4.29 10.03 22.29
CA VAL A 113 -5.32 9.03 22.60
C VAL A 113 -5.46 8.01 21.47
N GLU A 114 -5.59 8.50 20.24
CA GLU A 114 -5.72 7.68 19.03
C GLU A 114 -4.86 8.26 17.92
N ASP A 115 -4.29 7.37 17.08
CA ASP A 115 -3.65 7.76 15.84
C ASP A 115 -4.71 8.19 14.81
N SER A 116 -4.47 9.29 14.11
CA SER A 116 -5.26 9.72 12.96
C SER A 116 -4.50 9.46 11.67
N TYR A 117 -5.24 9.39 10.57
CA TYR A 117 -4.66 9.09 9.27
C TYR A 117 -5.05 10.13 8.23
N ARG A 118 -4.17 10.35 7.26
CA ARG A 118 -4.41 11.28 6.17
C ARG A 118 -3.86 10.79 4.84
N ALA A 119 -4.51 11.17 3.76
CA ALA A 119 -4.00 11.07 2.40
C ALA A 119 -3.41 12.42 2.01
N VAL A 120 -2.14 12.43 1.63
CA VAL A 120 -1.40 13.63 1.21
C VAL A 120 -1.03 13.48 -0.25
N VAL A 121 -1.47 14.42 -1.08
CA VAL A 121 -1.07 14.51 -2.49
C VAL A 121 0.22 15.32 -2.55
N LEU A 122 1.23 14.75 -3.19
CA LEU A 122 2.56 15.33 -3.33
C LEU A 122 2.83 15.74 -4.79
N ASP A 123 3.55 16.82 -4.98
CA ASP A 123 4.13 17.18 -6.28
C ASP A 123 5.44 16.43 -6.56
N ALA A 124 6.09 16.78 -7.65
CA ALA A 124 7.36 16.18 -8.09
C ALA A 124 8.51 16.39 -7.09
N ASP A 125 8.48 17.43 -6.30
CA ASP A 125 9.48 17.76 -5.28
C ASP A 125 9.10 17.27 -3.89
N LEU A 126 8.11 16.35 -3.79
CA LEU A 126 7.54 15.83 -2.56
C LEU A 126 6.89 16.90 -1.66
N LYS A 127 6.52 18.05 -2.21
CA LYS A 127 5.75 19.07 -1.48
C LYS A 127 4.28 18.71 -1.49
N GLU A 128 3.63 18.95 -0.35
CA GLU A 128 2.20 18.73 -0.22
C GLU A 128 1.41 19.74 -1.06
N THR A 129 0.50 19.23 -1.90
CA THR A 129 -0.42 20.04 -2.71
C THR A 129 -1.88 19.96 -2.23
N ALA A 130 -2.24 18.87 -1.55
CA ALA A 130 -3.55 18.68 -0.94
C ALA A 130 -3.49 17.62 0.17
N ARG A 131 -4.45 17.68 1.11
CA ARG A 131 -4.55 16.78 2.26
C ARG A 131 -6.00 16.44 2.53
N TYR A 132 -6.26 15.18 2.85
CA TYR A 132 -7.59 14.65 3.15
C TYR A 132 -7.53 13.77 4.40
N PRO A 133 -8.42 13.95 5.39
CA PRO A 133 -8.51 13.05 6.53
C PRO A 133 -9.01 11.68 6.06
N LEU A 134 -8.51 10.62 6.69
CA LEU A 134 -8.93 9.25 6.42
C LEU A 134 -9.77 8.71 7.57
N PRO A 135 -10.90 8.04 7.25
CA PRO A 135 -11.79 7.50 8.29
C PRO A 135 -11.36 6.15 8.86
N GLY A 136 -10.14 5.70 8.56
CA GLY A 136 -9.65 4.41 9.01
C GLY A 136 -8.21 4.13 8.60
N ILE A 137 -7.75 2.90 8.83
CA ILE A 137 -6.35 2.48 8.62
C ILE A 137 -6.03 2.39 7.12
N PRO A 138 -5.03 3.13 6.61
CA PRO A 138 -4.70 3.14 5.19
C PRO A 138 -4.03 1.83 4.74
N THR A 139 -4.52 1.27 3.62
CA THR A 139 -4.06 -0.03 3.14
C THR A 139 -3.51 -0.02 1.72
N ARG A 140 -4.08 0.77 0.80
CA ARG A 140 -3.67 0.84 -0.61
C ARG A 140 -3.65 2.27 -1.10
N ALA A 141 -2.72 2.57 -2.01
CA ALA A 141 -2.56 3.86 -2.67
C ALA A 141 -2.23 3.64 -4.14
N ARG A 142 -2.81 4.45 -5.04
CA ARG A 142 -2.53 4.39 -6.47
C ARG A 142 -2.66 5.76 -7.12
N VAL A 143 -1.82 6.03 -8.10
CA VAL A 143 -1.88 7.21 -8.98
C VAL A 143 -2.10 6.72 -10.41
N SER A 144 -2.94 7.41 -11.19
CA SER A 144 -3.14 7.10 -12.61
C SER A 144 -1.86 7.39 -13.41
N PRO A 145 -1.65 6.72 -14.55
CA PRO A 145 -0.45 6.94 -15.39
C PRO A 145 -0.21 8.40 -15.78
N SER A 146 -1.28 9.20 -15.92
CA SER A 146 -1.20 10.64 -16.21
C SER A 146 -0.88 11.53 -14.99
N GLY A 147 -0.93 10.99 -13.76
CA GLY A 147 -0.84 11.74 -12.51
C GLY A 147 -2.14 12.46 -12.11
N ARG A 148 -3.21 12.38 -12.94
CA ARG A 148 -4.46 13.11 -12.70
C ARG A 148 -5.31 12.53 -11.58
N PHE A 149 -5.49 11.20 -11.56
CA PHE A 149 -6.30 10.55 -10.54
C PHE A 149 -5.42 9.90 -9.48
N VAL A 150 -5.82 10.07 -8.23
CA VAL A 150 -5.24 9.33 -7.11
C VAL A 150 -6.35 8.57 -6.39
N ALA A 151 -6.06 7.35 -5.98
CA ALA A 151 -6.97 6.52 -5.21
C ALA A 151 -6.30 6.03 -3.92
N TRP A 152 -7.11 5.87 -2.88
CA TRP A 152 -6.69 5.22 -1.64
C TRP A 152 -7.80 4.35 -1.08
N THR A 153 -7.40 3.31 -0.37
CA THR A 153 -8.29 2.42 0.36
C THR A 153 -7.92 2.44 1.84
N VAL A 154 -8.93 2.47 2.70
CA VAL A 154 -8.79 2.36 4.16
C VAL A 154 -9.64 1.21 4.68
N PHE A 155 -9.21 0.56 5.76
CA PHE A 155 -10.09 -0.26 6.59
C PHE A 155 -10.93 0.64 7.50
N VAL A 156 -12.24 0.43 7.50
CA VAL A 156 -13.19 1.15 8.37
C VAL A 156 -13.85 0.20 9.38
N GLY A 157 -13.68 -1.10 9.22
CA GLY A 157 -14.03 -2.17 10.15
C GLY A 157 -13.12 -3.36 9.86
N GLY A 158 -12.58 -3.98 10.91
CA GLY A 158 -11.52 -4.98 10.78
C GLY A 158 -10.17 -4.39 10.35
N ASP A 159 -9.10 -5.17 10.40
CA ASP A 159 -7.74 -4.71 10.15
C ASP A 159 -6.97 -5.56 9.13
N SER A 160 -7.58 -6.62 8.60
CA SER A 160 -6.92 -7.57 7.70
C SER A 160 -7.85 -8.10 6.62
N TYR A 161 -7.35 -8.20 5.38
CA TYR A 161 -8.04 -8.90 4.28
C TYR A 161 -8.13 -10.43 4.48
N ALA A 162 -7.35 -11.00 5.38
CA ALA A 162 -7.44 -12.42 5.71
C ALA A 162 -8.68 -12.76 6.54
N GLY A 163 -9.18 -11.79 7.34
CA GLY A 163 -10.40 -11.92 8.12
C GLY A 163 -11.67 -11.91 7.26
N THR A 164 -12.79 -12.31 7.87
CA THR A 164 -14.12 -12.28 7.22
C THR A 164 -14.91 -11.02 7.57
N ASP A 165 -14.50 -10.30 8.61
CA ASP A 165 -15.23 -9.17 9.20
C ASP A 165 -14.51 -7.85 8.98
N PHE A 166 -14.03 -7.59 7.76
CA PHE A 166 -13.47 -6.30 7.42
C PHE A 166 -14.40 -5.52 6.50
N SER A 167 -14.35 -4.20 6.61
CA SER A 167 -14.98 -3.27 5.68
C SER A 167 -13.95 -2.27 5.19
N THR A 168 -14.04 -1.94 3.91
CA THR A 168 -13.14 -0.97 3.28
C THR A 168 -13.90 0.24 2.77
N ARG A 169 -13.20 1.35 2.63
CA ARG A 169 -13.66 2.51 1.87
C ARG A 169 -12.58 2.92 0.89
N THR A 170 -12.94 2.94 -0.39
CA THR A 170 -12.03 3.35 -1.46
C THR A 170 -12.48 4.65 -2.08
N ALA A 171 -11.63 5.66 -2.00
CA ALA A 171 -11.85 6.99 -2.55
C ALA A 171 -11.01 7.21 -3.81
N VAL A 172 -11.51 8.07 -4.71
CA VAL A 172 -10.80 8.55 -5.91
C VAL A 172 -10.87 10.06 -5.96
N LEU A 173 -9.73 10.72 -6.11
CA LEU A 173 -9.61 12.17 -6.25
C LEU A 173 -9.11 12.53 -7.66
N ASP A 174 -9.80 13.44 -8.34
CA ASP A 174 -9.25 14.16 -9.50
C ASP A 174 -8.40 15.32 -8.98
N THR A 175 -7.08 15.23 -9.15
CA THR A 175 -6.13 16.24 -8.63
C THR A 175 -6.24 17.59 -9.32
N ARG A 176 -6.74 17.63 -10.57
CA ARG A 176 -6.90 18.87 -11.35
C ARG A 176 -8.12 19.66 -10.90
N THR A 177 -9.25 18.98 -10.71
CA THR A 177 -10.51 19.62 -10.31
C THR A 177 -10.74 19.63 -8.81
N ARG A 178 -9.93 18.87 -8.06
CA ARG A 178 -10.07 18.58 -6.62
C ARG A 178 -11.40 17.91 -6.25
N ARG A 179 -12.05 17.29 -7.24
CA ARG A 179 -13.29 16.53 -7.02
C ARG A 179 -12.96 15.19 -6.39
N LEU A 180 -13.47 14.98 -5.17
CA LEU A 180 -13.35 13.73 -4.43
C LEU A 180 -14.62 12.89 -4.63
N THR A 181 -14.46 11.65 -5.09
CA THR A 181 -15.42 10.56 -4.91
C THR A 181 -15.05 9.85 -3.62
N ALA A 182 -15.85 10.01 -2.59
CA ALA A 182 -15.51 9.55 -1.23
C ALA A 182 -15.60 8.02 -1.08
N SER A 183 -16.43 7.36 -1.88
CA SER A 183 -16.53 5.89 -1.90
C SER A 183 -16.90 5.39 -3.30
N LEU A 184 -16.25 4.31 -3.75
CA LEU A 184 -16.65 3.57 -4.96
C LEU A 184 -17.97 2.81 -4.77
N GLU A 185 -18.44 2.62 -3.54
CA GLU A 185 -19.75 2.02 -3.23
C GLU A 185 -20.94 2.88 -3.74
N GLU A 186 -20.67 4.17 -4.06
CA GLU A 186 -21.65 5.05 -4.70
C GLU A 186 -21.84 4.78 -6.21
N PHE A 187 -21.01 3.92 -6.81
CA PHE A 187 -21.09 3.59 -8.22
C PHE A 187 -22.20 2.55 -8.47
N ALA A 188 -22.87 2.69 -9.60
CA ALA A 188 -23.81 1.67 -10.05
C ALA A 188 -23.06 0.38 -10.44
N VAL A 189 -23.46 -0.74 -9.85
CA VAL A 189 -22.81 -2.05 -10.08
C VAL A 189 -23.60 -2.83 -11.11
N ILE A 190 -22.89 -3.35 -12.12
CA ILE A 190 -23.39 -4.35 -13.08
C ILE A 190 -22.66 -5.67 -12.77
N LYS A 191 -23.38 -6.62 -12.20
CA LYS A 191 -22.85 -7.94 -11.88
C LYS A 191 -23.49 -9.00 -12.78
N ASP A 192 -22.66 -9.78 -13.46
CA ASP A 192 -23.10 -10.83 -14.40
C ASP A 192 -24.10 -10.28 -15.42
N GLY A 193 -23.86 -9.05 -15.95
CA GLY A 193 -24.68 -8.37 -16.94
C GLY A 193 -25.98 -7.74 -16.43
N ARG A 194 -26.22 -7.70 -15.12
CA ARG A 194 -27.45 -7.17 -14.51
C ARG A 194 -27.15 -6.12 -13.44
N PRO A 195 -28.01 -5.11 -13.26
CA PRO A 195 -27.90 -4.20 -12.13
C PRO A 195 -27.87 -4.98 -10.80
N TYR A 196 -26.94 -4.60 -9.92
CA TYR A 196 -26.71 -5.27 -8.65
C TYR A 196 -26.56 -4.26 -7.52
N ARG A 197 -27.10 -4.60 -6.35
CA ARG A 197 -26.94 -3.80 -5.10
C ARG A 197 -26.99 -4.75 -3.90
N ALA A 198 -25.99 -4.63 -3.02
CA ALA A 198 -25.95 -5.36 -1.76
C ALA A 198 -25.24 -4.50 -0.70
N ALA A 199 -25.64 -4.65 0.55
CA ALA A 199 -25.10 -3.85 1.66
C ALA A 199 -23.65 -4.23 2.03
N ASP A 200 -23.23 -5.44 1.68
CA ASP A 200 -21.89 -6.00 1.91
C ASP A 200 -20.89 -5.70 0.79
N THR A 201 -21.24 -4.81 -0.15
CA THR A 201 -20.35 -4.47 -1.26
C THR A 201 -19.18 -3.61 -0.76
N ASN A 202 -17.95 -4.08 -0.98
CA ASN A 202 -16.71 -3.41 -0.65
C ASN A 202 -15.80 -3.31 -1.89
N PHE A 203 -14.97 -2.24 -1.94
CA PHE A 203 -14.00 -2.05 -3.02
C PHE A 203 -12.60 -1.78 -2.47
N TRP A 204 -11.56 -2.34 -3.14
CA TRP A 204 -10.15 -2.04 -2.86
C TRP A 204 -9.23 -2.31 -4.04
N GLY A 205 -7.96 -1.91 -3.92
CA GLY A 205 -6.90 -2.26 -4.88
C GLY A 205 -7.12 -1.66 -6.26
N VAL A 206 -7.44 -0.36 -6.33
CA VAL A 206 -7.62 0.35 -7.61
C VAL A 206 -6.33 0.35 -8.43
N THR A 207 -6.46 0.17 -9.74
CA THR A 207 -5.45 0.46 -10.76
C THR A 207 -6.10 1.14 -11.95
N PHE A 208 -5.47 2.17 -12.51
CA PHE A 208 -6.06 3.02 -13.55
C PHE A 208 -5.55 2.66 -14.94
N SER A 209 -6.42 2.81 -15.95
CA SER A 209 -6.03 2.85 -17.36
C SER A 209 -5.42 4.20 -17.74
N ARG A 210 -4.70 4.26 -18.86
CA ARG A 210 -4.05 5.48 -19.37
C ARG A 210 -5.04 6.52 -19.88
N ASP A 211 -6.27 6.12 -20.15
CA ASP A 211 -7.32 6.97 -20.74
C ASP A 211 -7.95 7.96 -19.75
N ASP A 212 -7.51 7.98 -18.49
CA ASP A 212 -8.06 8.80 -17.41
C ASP A 212 -9.59 8.65 -17.23
N ARG A 213 -10.13 7.53 -17.66
CA ARG A 213 -11.57 7.23 -17.59
C ARG A 213 -11.83 5.90 -16.91
N HIS A 214 -11.10 4.85 -17.30
CA HIS A 214 -11.33 3.51 -16.79
C HIS A 214 -10.37 3.16 -15.67
N PHE A 215 -10.82 2.29 -14.79
CA PHE A 215 -10.01 1.69 -13.74
C PHE A 215 -10.43 0.23 -13.54
N TYR A 216 -9.57 -0.53 -12.89
CA TYR A 216 -9.88 -1.86 -12.38
C TYR A 216 -9.74 -1.86 -10.86
N ALA A 217 -10.55 -2.68 -10.19
CA ALA A 217 -10.50 -2.83 -8.73
C ALA A 217 -11.00 -4.22 -8.32
N THR A 218 -10.78 -4.57 -7.08
CA THR A 218 -11.49 -5.66 -6.42
C THR A 218 -12.85 -5.16 -5.93
N MET A 219 -13.89 -5.92 -6.17
CA MET A 219 -15.19 -5.79 -5.51
C MET A 219 -15.46 -7.08 -4.73
N ALA A 220 -15.75 -6.97 -3.44
CA ALA A 220 -16.25 -8.09 -2.64
C ALA A 220 -17.74 -7.94 -2.38
N THR A 221 -18.46 -9.04 -2.46
CA THR A 221 -19.87 -9.16 -2.06
C THR A 221 -20.26 -10.64 -2.01
N GLY A 222 -21.18 -11.03 -1.12
CA GLY A 222 -21.64 -12.40 -0.96
C GLY A 222 -20.50 -13.39 -0.65
N GLY A 223 -19.48 -12.97 0.11
CA GLY A 223 -18.31 -13.78 0.43
C GLY A 223 -17.37 -14.08 -0.75
N GLN A 224 -17.53 -13.40 -1.89
CA GLN A 224 -16.72 -13.59 -3.10
C GLN A 224 -16.05 -12.29 -3.53
N THR A 225 -14.86 -12.40 -4.12
CA THR A 225 -14.15 -11.28 -4.73
C THR A 225 -14.24 -11.33 -6.24
N HIS A 226 -14.36 -10.15 -6.86
CA HIS A 226 -14.49 -9.98 -8.29
C HIS A 226 -13.52 -8.92 -8.78
N LEU A 227 -12.92 -9.14 -9.96
CA LEU A 227 -12.36 -8.06 -10.75
C LEU A 227 -13.51 -7.26 -11.33
N VAL A 228 -13.49 -5.95 -11.14
CA VAL A 228 -14.41 -5.04 -11.84
C VAL A 228 -13.63 -4.09 -12.74
N ARG A 229 -14.25 -3.71 -13.86
CA ARG A 229 -13.86 -2.55 -14.65
C ARG A 229 -14.82 -1.41 -14.33
N GLY A 230 -14.26 -0.27 -13.91
CA GLY A 230 -15.02 0.93 -13.60
C GLY A 230 -14.87 2.01 -14.67
N ASP A 231 -15.89 2.86 -14.79
CA ASP A 231 -15.91 4.09 -15.57
C ASP A 231 -16.14 5.26 -14.62
N LEU A 232 -15.12 6.12 -14.45
CA LEU A 232 -15.17 7.26 -13.54
C LEU A 232 -16.21 8.31 -13.96
N ALA A 233 -16.40 8.49 -15.26
CA ALA A 233 -17.34 9.48 -15.80
C ALA A 233 -18.79 9.00 -15.67
N ALA A 234 -19.05 7.74 -16.04
CA ALA A 234 -20.37 7.13 -15.94
C ALA A 234 -20.75 6.72 -14.50
N ARG A 235 -19.77 6.68 -13.57
CA ARG A 235 -19.93 6.20 -12.19
C ARG A 235 -20.53 4.78 -12.15
N THR A 236 -19.98 3.88 -12.96
CA THR A 236 -20.40 2.49 -13.05
C THR A 236 -19.23 1.55 -12.89
N VAL A 237 -19.50 0.34 -12.38
CA VAL A 237 -18.53 -0.77 -12.35
C VAL A 237 -19.20 -2.02 -12.88
N THR A 238 -18.47 -2.81 -13.67
CA THR A 238 -18.94 -4.07 -14.24
C THR A 238 -18.00 -5.21 -13.85
N THR A 239 -18.54 -6.32 -13.36
CA THR A 239 -17.75 -7.51 -13.03
C THR A 239 -17.20 -8.17 -14.29
N LEU A 240 -15.94 -8.59 -14.22
CA LEU A 240 -15.22 -9.25 -15.31
C LEU A 240 -14.82 -10.69 -14.96
N HIS A 241 -14.26 -10.89 -13.79
CA HIS A 241 -13.68 -12.17 -13.38
C HIS A 241 -13.83 -12.39 -11.89
N ARG A 242 -13.83 -13.65 -11.42
CA ARG A 242 -14.01 -14.00 -10.00
C ARG A 242 -12.68 -14.32 -9.33
N ASN A 243 -12.66 -14.24 -7.99
CA ASN A 243 -11.52 -14.58 -7.14
C ASN A 243 -10.27 -13.76 -7.50
N VAL A 244 -10.45 -12.43 -7.62
CA VAL A 244 -9.40 -11.47 -7.91
C VAL A 244 -9.31 -10.47 -6.77
N GLU A 245 -8.11 -10.30 -6.21
CA GLU A 245 -7.83 -9.33 -5.17
C GLU A 245 -6.61 -8.47 -5.52
N CYS A 246 -6.68 -7.17 -5.22
CA CYS A 246 -5.60 -6.21 -5.41
C CYS A 246 -5.01 -6.23 -6.84
N PRO A 247 -5.83 -6.00 -7.89
CA PRO A 247 -5.36 -6.01 -9.27
C PRO A 247 -4.35 -4.89 -9.54
N SER A 248 -3.41 -5.15 -10.43
CA SER A 248 -2.46 -4.19 -10.96
C SER A 248 -2.37 -4.35 -12.47
N LEU A 249 -2.75 -3.31 -13.21
CA LEU A 249 -2.77 -3.28 -14.67
C LEU A 249 -1.35 -3.16 -15.21
N SER A 250 -1.01 -3.95 -16.22
CA SER A 250 0.26 -3.87 -16.92
C SER A 250 0.39 -2.54 -17.67
N PRO A 251 1.62 -2.06 -17.90
CA PRO A 251 1.82 -0.80 -18.60
C PRO A 251 1.33 -0.80 -20.05
N ASP A 252 1.24 -1.95 -20.71
CA ASP A 252 0.66 -2.13 -22.06
C ASP A 252 -0.86 -2.34 -22.02
N GLU A 253 -1.47 -2.40 -20.82
CA GLU A 253 -2.89 -2.60 -20.56
C GLU A 253 -3.47 -3.93 -21.05
N THR A 254 -2.62 -4.91 -21.34
CA THR A 254 -3.05 -6.23 -21.83
C THR A 254 -3.33 -7.24 -20.72
N ARG A 255 -2.72 -7.05 -19.54
CA ARG A 255 -2.76 -8.01 -18.43
C ARG A 255 -2.99 -7.33 -17.07
N ILE A 256 -3.57 -8.09 -16.17
CA ILE A 256 -3.66 -7.74 -14.75
C ILE A 256 -2.93 -8.79 -13.93
N VAL A 257 -2.02 -8.36 -13.06
CA VAL A 257 -1.49 -9.20 -12.00
C VAL A 257 -2.30 -8.98 -10.73
N TYR A 258 -2.59 -10.06 -9.95
CA TYR A 258 -3.47 -10.01 -8.79
C TYR A 258 -3.20 -11.15 -7.82
N LYS A 259 -3.73 -11.03 -6.60
CA LYS A 259 -3.78 -12.12 -5.61
C LYS A 259 -5.02 -12.97 -5.87
N LYS A 260 -4.84 -14.26 -5.90
CA LYS A 260 -5.92 -15.26 -5.98
C LYS A 260 -5.90 -16.15 -4.75
N ARG A 261 -7.04 -16.34 -4.10
CA ARG A 261 -7.17 -17.36 -3.05
C ARG A 261 -7.14 -18.74 -3.69
N VAL A 262 -6.26 -19.61 -3.21
CA VAL A 262 -6.12 -20.96 -3.75
C VAL A 262 -6.67 -22.00 -2.78
N PRO A 263 -7.41 -23.02 -3.27
CA PRO A 263 -7.92 -24.08 -2.44
C PRO A 263 -6.82 -24.84 -1.69
N GLY A 264 -7.06 -25.18 -0.44
CA GLY A 264 -6.11 -25.94 0.38
C GLY A 264 -4.93 -25.15 0.94
N ALA A 265 -4.81 -23.85 0.64
CA ALA A 265 -3.84 -23.00 1.30
C ALA A 265 -4.25 -22.70 2.75
N PRO A 266 -3.28 -22.44 3.66
CA PRO A 266 -3.57 -21.99 5.03
C PRO A 266 -4.45 -20.75 5.05
N ALA A 267 -5.34 -20.62 6.04
CA ALA A 267 -6.28 -19.50 6.14
C ALA A 267 -5.58 -18.14 6.30
N ASP A 268 -4.42 -18.11 6.94
CA ASP A 268 -3.58 -16.93 7.15
C ASP A 268 -2.61 -16.64 5.97
N ALA A 269 -2.49 -17.58 5.01
CA ALA A 269 -1.61 -17.46 3.85
C ALA A 269 -2.28 -17.96 2.54
N PRO A 270 -3.51 -17.48 2.21
CA PRO A 270 -4.36 -18.09 1.19
C PRO A 270 -4.01 -17.69 -0.24
N TRP A 271 -3.16 -16.69 -0.46
CA TRP A 271 -2.99 -16.08 -1.77
C TRP A 271 -1.79 -16.60 -2.55
N ARG A 272 -1.94 -16.60 -3.88
CA ARG A 272 -0.86 -16.72 -4.86
C ARG A 272 -1.03 -15.63 -5.91
N LEU A 273 0.07 -15.20 -6.51
CA LEU A 273 0.03 -14.25 -7.62
C LEU A 273 -0.32 -14.95 -8.93
N TYR A 274 -1.22 -14.34 -9.67
CA TYR A 274 -1.65 -14.74 -11.01
C TYR A 274 -1.61 -13.55 -11.95
N ALA A 275 -1.35 -13.82 -13.23
CA ALA A 275 -1.59 -12.87 -14.31
C ALA A 275 -2.86 -13.29 -15.06
N LEU A 276 -3.73 -12.30 -15.35
CA LEU A 276 -4.95 -12.45 -16.17
C LEU A 276 -4.76 -11.71 -17.47
N ASP A 277 -4.87 -12.39 -18.58
CA ASP A 277 -4.99 -11.79 -19.91
C ASP A 277 -6.37 -11.15 -20.06
N LEU A 278 -6.43 -9.86 -20.41
CA LEU A 278 -7.71 -9.13 -20.45
C LEU A 278 -8.54 -9.42 -21.69
N ALA A 279 -7.96 -9.91 -22.79
CA ALA A 279 -8.69 -10.22 -23.99
C ALA A 279 -9.44 -11.55 -23.88
N GLY A 280 -8.77 -12.58 -23.34
CA GLY A 280 -9.31 -13.93 -23.23
C GLY A 280 -9.70 -14.36 -21.82
N LEU A 281 -9.47 -13.54 -20.81
CA LEU A 281 -9.66 -13.82 -19.38
C LEU A 281 -8.96 -15.13 -18.94
N ARG A 282 -7.82 -15.43 -19.56
CA ARG A 282 -7.01 -16.60 -19.24
C ARG A 282 -6.06 -16.28 -18.10
N GLU A 283 -6.08 -17.12 -17.07
CA GLU A 283 -5.21 -17.01 -15.91
C GLU A 283 -3.91 -17.79 -16.10
N THR A 284 -2.81 -17.21 -15.63
CA THR A 284 -1.50 -17.86 -15.54
C THR A 284 -0.97 -17.68 -14.11
N PRO A 285 -0.70 -18.76 -13.36
CA PRO A 285 -0.04 -18.66 -12.06
C PRO A 285 1.38 -18.14 -12.24
N LEU A 286 1.83 -17.22 -11.40
CA LEU A 286 3.24 -16.82 -11.37
C LEU A 286 4.07 -17.86 -10.61
N ALA A 287 5.37 -17.88 -10.88
CA ALA A 287 6.27 -18.94 -10.39
C ALA A 287 6.51 -18.92 -8.87
N ASP A 288 6.14 -17.83 -8.15
CA ASP A 288 6.29 -17.78 -6.69
C ASP A 288 5.17 -18.55 -5.97
N PRO A 289 5.48 -19.64 -5.26
CA PRO A 289 4.48 -20.43 -4.53
C PRO A 289 4.10 -19.81 -3.18
N ARG A 290 4.78 -18.76 -2.72
CA ARG A 290 4.53 -18.13 -1.41
C ARG A 290 3.25 -17.30 -1.44
N SER A 291 2.67 -17.10 -0.26
CA SER A 291 1.50 -16.23 -0.13
C SER A 291 1.92 -14.76 -0.18
N VAL A 292 1.31 -14.00 -1.07
CA VAL A 292 1.56 -12.57 -1.23
C VAL A 292 0.31 -11.80 -0.83
N ASP A 293 0.39 -11.03 0.27
CA ASP A 293 -0.70 -10.16 0.73
C ASP A 293 -0.38 -8.68 0.47
N ASP A 294 -0.01 -8.35 -0.76
CA ASP A 294 0.16 -6.96 -1.19
C ASP A 294 -0.35 -6.77 -2.62
N GLN A 295 -0.49 -5.51 -3.05
CA GLN A 295 -0.78 -5.17 -4.43
C GLN A 295 0.53 -5.13 -5.20
N ALA A 296 0.75 -6.10 -6.07
CA ALA A 296 1.96 -6.16 -6.88
C ALA A 296 2.08 -4.96 -7.84
N VAL A 297 3.30 -4.67 -8.28
CA VAL A 297 3.63 -3.55 -9.15
C VAL A 297 4.38 -4.04 -10.37
N TRP A 298 4.04 -3.54 -11.55
CA TRP A 298 4.79 -3.81 -12.77
C TRP A 298 6.05 -2.96 -12.83
N LEU A 299 7.20 -3.59 -12.96
CA LEU A 299 8.46 -2.89 -13.25
C LEU A 299 8.56 -2.54 -14.74
N ASP A 300 8.02 -3.42 -15.59
CA ASP A 300 7.89 -3.29 -17.04
C ASP A 300 6.76 -4.20 -17.54
N ASN A 301 6.62 -4.44 -18.86
CA ASN A 301 5.56 -5.30 -19.38
C ASN A 301 5.76 -6.80 -19.05
N SER A 302 6.93 -7.21 -18.59
CA SER A 302 7.29 -8.61 -18.39
C SER A 302 7.56 -8.98 -16.94
N THR A 303 7.87 -8.00 -16.08
CA THR A 303 8.37 -8.23 -14.72
C THR A 303 7.47 -7.58 -13.68
N VAL A 304 7.13 -8.33 -12.65
CA VAL A 304 6.31 -7.90 -11.53
C VAL A 304 7.15 -7.87 -10.27
N ALA A 305 7.00 -6.81 -9.47
CA ALA A 305 7.55 -6.70 -8.12
C ALA A 305 6.43 -6.79 -7.08
N TYR A 306 6.72 -7.40 -5.95
CA TYR A 306 5.81 -7.59 -4.81
C TYR A 306 6.60 -7.70 -3.52
N SER A 307 5.90 -7.52 -2.39
CA SER A 307 6.50 -7.62 -1.06
C SER A 307 6.14 -8.93 -0.37
N LEU A 308 7.10 -9.45 0.38
CA LEU A 308 6.92 -10.57 1.30
C LEU A 308 7.49 -10.21 2.67
N PRO A 309 7.03 -10.85 3.75
CA PRO A 309 7.62 -10.68 5.07
C PRO A 309 9.14 -10.89 5.05
N GLY A 310 9.87 -10.01 5.72
CA GLY A 310 11.32 -10.03 5.86
C GLY A 310 11.74 -9.54 7.25
N ASP A 311 13.04 -9.59 7.54
CA ASP A 311 13.61 -9.30 8.87
C ASP A 311 13.25 -7.89 9.39
N TYR A 312 13.08 -6.91 8.49
CA TYR A 312 12.74 -5.53 8.82
C TYR A 312 11.25 -5.21 8.63
N GLY A 313 10.43 -6.20 8.31
CA GLY A 313 9.00 -6.09 8.04
C GLY A 313 8.63 -6.61 6.66
N ALA A 314 9.26 -6.16 5.60
CA ALA A 314 9.06 -6.68 4.25
C ALA A 314 10.30 -6.51 3.38
N ASP A 315 10.51 -7.47 2.47
CA ASP A 315 11.49 -7.44 1.39
C ASP A 315 10.77 -7.45 0.05
N LEU A 316 11.38 -6.85 -0.97
CA LEU A 316 10.86 -6.83 -2.33
C LEU A 316 11.44 -7.97 -3.16
N TYR A 317 10.57 -8.61 -3.91
CA TYR A 317 10.88 -9.69 -4.85
C TYR A 317 10.37 -9.35 -6.23
N THR A 318 10.92 -10.02 -7.24
CA THR A 318 10.45 -9.96 -8.62
C THR A 318 10.21 -11.35 -9.18
N VAL A 319 9.30 -11.42 -10.15
CA VAL A 319 9.02 -12.64 -10.91
C VAL A 319 8.57 -12.26 -12.33
N PRO A 320 8.88 -13.07 -13.37
CA PRO A 320 8.30 -12.92 -14.70
C PRO A 320 6.77 -13.06 -14.67
N ALA A 321 6.08 -12.23 -15.44
CA ALA A 321 4.61 -12.20 -15.48
C ALA A 321 3.97 -13.26 -16.38
N ASP A 322 4.78 -14.07 -17.07
CA ASP A 322 4.34 -15.17 -17.94
C ASP A 322 4.28 -16.53 -17.23
N GLY A 323 4.58 -16.56 -15.93
CA GLY A 323 4.62 -17.79 -15.12
C GLY A 323 5.93 -18.57 -15.21
N SER A 324 6.88 -18.12 -16.01
CA SER A 324 8.20 -18.74 -16.13
C SER A 324 9.18 -18.25 -15.05
N GLY A 325 10.39 -18.81 -15.07
CA GLY A 325 11.51 -18.35 -14.25
C GLY A 325 11.37 -18.73 -12.77
N THR A 326 12.14 -18.03 -11.93
CA THR A 326 12.17 -18.19 -10.48
C THR A 326 12.07 -16.81 -9.82
N PRO A 327 11.40 -16.71 -8.63
CA PRO A 327 11.38 -15.47 -7.88
C PRO A 327 12.80 -15.04 -7.49
N ALA A 328 13.11 -13.77 -7.67
CA ALA A 328 14.38 -13.19 -7.27
C ALA A 328 14.16 -12.07 -6.24
N ARG A 329 15.04 -12.00 -5.23
CA ARG A 329 15.02 -10.87 -4.29
C ARG A 329 15.50 -9.61 -5.02
N LEU A 330 14.69 -8.55 -5.00
CA LEU A 330 15.02 -7.25 -5.59
C LEU A 330 15.82 -6.39 -4.60
N LEU A 331 15.32 -6.26 -3.38
CA LEU A 331 15.98 -5.55 -2.28
C LEU A 331 15.35 -5.90 -0.93
N ASP A 332 16.08 -5.67 0.15
CA ASP A 332 15.65 -5.87 1.52
C ASP A 332 14.96 -4.63 2.08
N ALA A 333 14.15 -4.82 3.13
CA ALA A 333 13.58 -3.75 3.92
C ALA A 333 12.91 -2.65 3.09
N GLY A 334 12.02 -3.03 2.18
CA GLY A 334 11.30 -2.12 1.29
C GLY A 334 9.84 -2.50 1.11
N LEU A 335 8.98 -1.50 0.87
CA LEU A 335 7.56 -1.68 0.63
C LEU A 335 7.04 -0.66 -0.39
N ALA A 336 5.99 -1.05 -1.14
CA ALA A 336 5.30 -0.20 -2.11
C ALA A 336 6.26 0.46 -3.13
N PRO A 337 6.99 -0.32 -3.94
CA PRO A 337 7.92 0.22 -4.91
C PRO A 337 7.17 0.88 -6.07
N VAL A 338 7.80 1.93 -6.61
CA VAL A 338 7.38 2.60 -7.85
C VAL A 338 8.62 2.75 -8.73
N VAL A 339 8.47 2.47 -10.02
CA VAL A 339 9.51 2.72 -11.02
C VAL A 339 9.28 4.09 -11.64
N LEU A 340 10.26 4.96 -11.57
CA LEU A 340 10.28 6.26 -12.23
C LEU A 340 11.40 6.33 -13.26
N GLY A 341 11.19 7.15 -14.29
CA GLY A 341 12.14 7.32 -15.40
C GLY A 341 11.74 6.55 -16.66
N ASP A 342 12.26 7.00 -17.79
CA ASP A 342 11.90 6.46 -19.09
C ASP A 342 12.39 5.02 -19.27
N ARG A 343 11.55 4.23 -19.90
CA ARG A 343 11.99 2.96 -20.48
C ARG A 343 12.83 3.29 -21.71
N ARG A 344 14.08 2.87 -21.73
CA ARG A 344 14.72 2.65 -23.02
C ARG A 344 14.02 1.43 -23.63
N GLU A 345 13.22 1.67 -24.67
CA GLU A 345 12.83 0.61 -25.57
C GLU A 345 14.13 0.11 -26.21
N GLY A 346 14.57 -1.07 -25.80
CA GLY A 346 15.67 -1.79 -26.41
C GLY A 346 15.12 -2.82 -27.37
#